data_d2db5dc398779489326594346bde4c99
#
_entry.id   d2db5dc398779489326594346bde4c99
#
_cell.length_a   1.000
_cell.length_b   1.000
_cell.length_c   1.000
_cell.angle_alpha   90.00
_cell.angle_beta   90.00
_cell.angle_gamma   90.00
#
_symmetry.space_group_name_H-M   'P 1'
#
loop_
_entity.id
_entity.type
_entity.pdbx_description
1 polymer ?
#
loop_
_entity_poly.entity_id
_entity_poly.type
_entity_poly.pdbx_seq_one_letter_code
_entity_poly.pdbx_strand_id
1 'polypeptide(L)'
;MTTLHNLADHLESKRTEISQWMDEKRKQVPIPFYGSVDVRDAGWKIAVVDANHFPAGFNNIAEQDLPEISALMHAHIERNYGNCTWIHLYPEAHTRNKGYVENIATIRKLLVMAGYRCTVGSPVFDDRGWLDGLSGPVELTPVEVKVTNGEEHLIVGGETPCLT
;
A
#
# COMPACT_ATOMS: atom_id res chain seq x y z
N MET A 1 -38.14 7.70 -3.31
CA MET A 1 -36.78 7.21 -3.64
C MET A 1 -35.80 8.28 -3.24
N THR A 2 -34.73 7.91 -2.55
CA THR A 2 -33.67 8.85 -2.16
C THR A 2 -32.75 9.12 -3.35
N THR A 3 -32.04 10.25 -3.34
CA THR A 3 -31.03 10.61 -4.36
C THR A 3 -29.96 9.50 -4.55
N LEU A 4 -29.61 8.80 -3.47
CA LEU A 4 -28.69 7.66 -3.50
C LEU A 4 -29.21 6.48 -4.31
N HIS A 5 -30.50 6.13 -4.18
CA HIS A 5 -31.10 5.04 -4.98
C HIS A 5 -31.11 5.40 -6.47
N ASN A 6 -31.46 6.65 -6.81
CA ASN A 6 -31.43 7.10 -8.19
C ASN A 6 -30.01 7.08 -8.78
N LEU A 7 -28.99 7.40 -7.98
CA LEU A 7 -27.59 7.33 -8.41
C LEU A 7 -27.15 5.86 -8.59
N ALA A 8 -27.49 4.98 -7.66
CA ALA A 8 -27.15 3.56 -7.76
C ALA A 8 -27.77 2.91 -9.01
N ASP A 9 -29.05 3.16 -9.27
CA ASP A 9 -29.74 2.67 -10.45
C ASP A 9 -29.14 3.24 -11.73
N HIS A 10 -28.76 4.52 -11.72
CA HIS A 10 -28.09 5.15 -12.87
C HIS A 10 -26.72 4.54 -13.13
N LEU A 11 -25.88 4.37 -12.10
CA LEU A 11 -24.56 3.74 -12.24
C LEU A 11 -24.68 2.29 -12.73
N GLU A 12 -25.65 1.53 -12.22
CA GLU A 12 -25.92 0.17 -12.67
C GLU A 12 -26.33 0.13 -14.15
N SER A 13 -27.20 1.03 -14.58
CA SER A 13 -27.62 1.16 -15.99
C SER A 13 -26.46 1.49 -16.93
N LYS A 14 -25.37 2.10 -16.41
CA LYS A 14 -24.17 2.50 -17.15
C LYS A 14 -22.95 1.60 -16.88
N ARG A 15 -23.10 0.51 -16.14
CA ARG A 15 -22.01 -0.37 -15.72
C ARG A 15 -21.08 -0.76 -16.88
N THR A 16 -21.64 -1.18 -18.01
CA THR A 16 -20.84 -1.61 -19.16
C THR A 16 -20.03 -0.45 -19.76
N GLU A 17 -20.66 0.72 -19.93
CA GLU A 17 -19.99 1.91 -20.48
C GLU A 17 -18.88 2.38 -19.54
N ILE A 18 -19.13 2.37 -18.23
CA ILE A 18 -18.15 2.73 -17.19
C ILE A 18 -16.98 1.75 -17.22
N SER A 19 -17.22 0.43 -17.29
CA SER A 19 -16.17 -0.56 -17.35
C SER A 19 -15.29 -0.39 -18.59
N GLN A 20 -15.87 -0.19 -19.75
CA GLN A 20 -15.13 0.05 -20.99
C GLN A 20 -14.27 1.31 -20.91
N TRP A 21 -14.84 2.41 -20.40
CA TRP A 21 -14.10 3.66 -20.21
C TRP A 21 -12.94 3.49 -19.21
N MET A 22 -13.15 2.78 -18.11
CA MET A 22 -12.10 2.49 -17.13
C MET A 22 -10.97 1.64 -17.75
N ASP A 23 -11.31 0.63 -18.55
CA ASP A 23 -10.32 -0.24 -19.19
C ASP A 23 -9.48 0.53 -20.22
N GLU A 24 -10.09 1.46 -20.97
CA GLU A 24 -9.35 2.35 -21.86
C GLU A 24 -8.40 3.28 -21.08
N LYS A 25 -8.86 3.85 -19.96
CA LYS A 25 -8.02 4.70 -19.10
C LYS A 25 -6.87 3.93 -18.46
N ARG A 26 -7.09 2.72 -18.00
CA ARG A 26 -6.03 1.84 -17.45
C ARG A 26 -4.92 1.52 -18.44
N LYS A 27 -5.23 1.51 -19.74
CA LYS A 27 -4.21 1.34 -20.79
C LYS A 27 -3.34 2.58 -20.99
N GLN A 28 -3.86 3.75 -20.65
CA GLN A 28 -3.20 5.04 -20.86
C GLN A 28 -2.40 5.52 -19.64
N VAL A 29 -2.80 5.10 -18.44
CA VAL A 29 -2.23 5.57 -17.17
C VAL A 29 -1.72 4.37 -16.38
N PRO A 30 -0.44 4.33 -15.99
CA PRO A 30 0.06 3.29 -15.12
C PRO A 30 -0.67 3.35 -13.78
N ILE A 31 -1.16 2.18 -13.35
CA ILE A 31 -1.85 2.06 -12.06
C ILE A 31 -0.79 1.96 -10.97
N PRO A 32 -0.80 2.84 -9.95
CA PRO A 32 0.11 2.73 -8.82
C PRO A 32 -0.16 1.44 -8.03
N PHE A 33 0.85 0.96 -7.31
CA PHE A 33 0.71 -0.21 -6.44
C PHE A 33 -0.39 -0.01 -5.39
N TYR A 34 -0.51 1.20 -4.89
CA TYR A 34 -1.50 1.60 -3.91
C TYR A 34 -2.04 3.01 -4.21
N GLY A 35 -3.29 3.22 -3.89
CA GLY A 35 -3.93 4.52 -3.83
C GLY A 35 -5.18 4.46 -2.97
N SER A 36 -5.45 5.51 -2.20
CA SER A 36 -6.69 5.65 -1.46
C SER A 36 -7.39 6.96 -1.79
N VAL A 37 -8.70 6.99 -1.64
CA VAL A 37 -9.50 8.20 -1.82
C VAL A 37 -10.45 8.37 -0.66
N ASP A 38 -10.56 9.61 -0.18
CA ASP A 38 -11.60 9.99 0.75
C ASP A 38 -12.84 10.41 -0.01
N VAL A 39 -13.97 9.82 0.35
CA VAL A 39 -15.26 10.09 -0.26
C VAL A 39 -16.16 10.82 0.74
N ARG A 40 -16.74 11.94 0.32
CA ARG A 40 -17.78 12.65 1.06
C ARG A 40 -19.14 12.33 0.45
N ASP A 41 -20.04 11.84 1.29
CA ASP A 41 -21.43 11.60 0.95
C ASP A 41 -22.31 12.58 1.71
N ALA A 42 -23.02 13.44 0.98
CA ALA A 42 -23.98 14.41 1.52
C ALA A 42 -25.43 13.90 1.40
N GLY A 43 -25.63 12.64 0.98
CA GLY A 43 -26.95 12.03 0.74
C GLY A 43 -27.57 12.39 -0.62
N TRP A 44 -27.23 13.52 -1.20
CA TRP A 44 -27.68 13.97 -2.52
C TRP A 44 -26.55 14.14 -3.53
N LYS A 45 -25.31 14.10 -3.06
CA LYS A 45 -24.09 14.20 -3.87
C LYS A 45 -22.96 13.41 -3.21
N ILE A 46 -22.23 12.67 -4.03
CA ILE A 46 -20.99 12.00 -3.64
C ILE A 46 -19.83 12.68 -4.38
N ALA A 47 -18.74 12.93 -3.69
CA ALA A 47 -17.53 13.49 -4.28
C ALA A 47 -16.27 12.88 -3.65
N VAL A 48 -15.27 12.60 -4.48
CA VAL A 48 -13.91 12.36 -4.02
C VAL A 48 -13.32 13.72 -3.65
N VAL A 49 -12.81 13.84 -2.43
CA VAL A 49 -12.30 15.11 -1.88
C VAL A 49 -10.81 15.08 -1.60
N ASP A 50 -10.24 13.91 -1.49
CA ASP A 50 -8.81 13.72 -1.29
C ASP A 50 -8.35 12.41 -1.94
N ALA A 51 -7.11 12.38 -2.41
CA ALA A 51 -6.49 11.20 -2.97
C ALA A 51 -5.06 11.08 -2.46
N ASN A 52 -4.72 9.90 -1.92
CA ASN A 52 -3.42 9.62 -1.35
C ASN A 52 -2.73 8.49 -2.11
N HIS A 53 -1.44 8.67 -2.42
CA HIS A 53 -0.56 7.63 -2.93
C HIS A 53 0.31 7.00 -1.83
N PHE A 54 0.19 7.48 -0.60
CA PHE A 54 0.85 6.89 0.56
C PHE A 54 0.07 5.68 1.07
N PRO A 55 0.75 4.57 1.40
CA PRO A 55 0.09 3.41 2.00
C PRO A 55 -0.41 3.75 3.42
N ALA A 56 -1.64 4.21 3.52
CA ALA A 56 -2.31 4.52 4.78
C ALA A 56 -3.65 3.80 4.85
N GLY A 57 -4.11 3.49 6.09
CA GLY A 57 -5.40 2.87 6.31
C GLY A 57 -5.44 1.34 6.18
N PHE A 58 -4.34 0.66 5.91
CA PHE A 58 -4.29 -0.81 5.86
C PHE A 58 -4.67 -1.47 7.19
N ASN A 59 -4.40 -0.80 8.30
CA ASN A 59 -4.83 -1.24 9.63
C ASN A 59 -6.37 -1.25 9.82
N ASN A 60 -7.13 -0.66 8.90
CA ASN A 60 -8.60 -0.67 8.91
C ASN A 60 -9.20 -1.81 8.03
N ILE A 61 -8.37 -2.58 7.35
CA ILE A 61 -8.82 -3.72 6.54
C ILE A 61 -9.32 -4.82 7.47
N ALA A 62 -10.49 -5.38 7.17
CA ALA A 62 -11.03 -6.49 7.94
C ALA A 62 -10.20 -7.76 7.71
N GLU A 63 -10.01 -8.55 8.75
CA GLU A 63 -9.20 -9.80 8.71
C GLU A 63 -9.65 -10.75 7.58
N GLN A 64 -10.93 -10.82 7.31
CA GLN A 64 -11.51 -11.67 6.27
C GLN A 64 -11.12 -11.28 4.85
N ASP A 65 -10.74 -10.00 4.64
CA ASP A 65 -10.40 -9.45 3.33
C ASP A 65 -8.89 -9.55 3.03
N LEU A 66 -8.07 -9.83 4.04
CA LEU A 66 -6.61 -9.91 3.90
C LEU A 66 -6.15 -10.92 2.83
N PRO A 67 -6.73 -12.13 2.69
CA PRO A 67 -6.30 -13.08 1.66
C PRO A 67 -6.52 -12.55 0.24
N GLU A 68 -7.65 -11.89 -0.02
CA GLU A 68 -7.96 -11.32 -1.33
C GLU A 68 -6.98 -10.18 -1.67
N ILE A 69 -6.74 -9.27 -0.73
CA ILE A 69 -5.81 -8.16 -0.92
C ILE A 69 -4.39 -8.66 -1.11
N SER A 70 -3.96 -9.67 -0.35
CA SER A 70 -2.66 -10.31 -0.52
C SER A 70 -2.49 -10.91 -1.93
N ALA A 71 -3.53 -11.56 -2.46
CA ALA A 71 -3.53 -12.11 -3.81
C ALA A 71 -3.45 -11.00 -4.89
N LEU A 72 -4.14 -9.87 -4.69
CA LEU A 72 -4.06 -8.70 -5.57
C LEU A 72 -2.65 -8.08 -5.57
N MET A 73 -2.02 -7.95 -4.39
CA MET A 73 -0.64 -7.49 -4.26
C MET A 73 0.33 -8.43 -5.00
N HIS A 74 0.20 -9.75 -4.80
CA HIS A 74 0.99 -10.74 -5.52
C HIS A 74 0.86 -10.57 -7.03
N ALA A 75 -0.36 -10.52 -7.56
CA ALA A 75 -0.61 -10.38 -8.99
C ALA A 75 -0.04 -9.07 -9.57
N HIS A 76 -0.06 -7.97 -8.80
CA HIS A 76 0.54 -6.71 -9.21
C HIS A 76 2.07 -6.78 -9.26
N ILE A 77 2.69 -7.35 -8.24
CA ILE A 77 4.16 -7.46 -8.13
C ILE A 77 4.67 -8.40 -9.23
N GLU A 78 4.08 -9.57 -9.42
CA GLU A 78 4.44 -10.50 -10.50
C GLU A 78 4.38 -9.86 -11.88
N ARG A 79 3.33 -9.08 -12.15
CA ARG A 79 3.13 -8.41 -13.44
C ARG A 79 4.16 -7.34 -13.73
N ASN A 80 4.53 -6.54 -12.71
CA ASN A 80 5.29 -5.32 -12.91
C ASN A 80 6.77 -5.45 -12.54
N TYR A 81 7.12 -6.40 -11.65
CA TYR A 81 8.46 -6.54 -11.08
C TYR A 81 9.05 -7.95 -11.20
N GLY A 82 8.34 -8.86 -11.88
CA GLY A 82 8.83 -10.19 -12.21
C GLY A 82 9.46 -10.91 -11.02
N ASN A 83 10.65 -11.44 -11.16
CA ASN A 83 11.37 -12.27 -10.17
C ASN A 83 11.65 -11.61 -8.80
N CYS A 84 10.89 -10.61 -8.38
CA CYS A 84 11.06 -10.03 -7.05
C CYS A 84 10.63 -11.04 -5.97
N THR A 85 11.51 -11.26 -4.99
CA THR A 85 11.27 -12.18 -3.86
C THR A 85 11.37 -11.47 -2.51
N TRP A 86 11.90 -10.26 -2.50
CA TRP A 86 12.15 -9.52 -1.28
C TRP A 86 11.80 -8.04 -1.42
N ILE A 87 10.90 -7.58 -0.57
CA ILE A 87 10.40 -6.21 -0.52
C ILE A 87 10.82 -5.58 0.80
N HIS A 88 11.29 -4.35 0.74
CA HIS A 88 11.63 -3.58 1.92
C HIS A 88 10.64 -2.43 2.11
N LEU A 89 10.04 -2.32 3.29
CA LEU A 89 9.22 -1.19 3.68
C LEU A 89 10.10 -0.13 4.35
N TYR A 90 10.10 1.06 3.78
CA TYR A 90 10.85 2.21 4.27
C TYR A 90 9.91 3.16 5.01
N PRO A 91 9.78 3.07 6.35
CA PRO A 91 8.88 3.91 7.12
C PRO A 91 9.39 5.35 7.25
N GLU A 92 8.45 6.28 7.37
CA GLU A 92 8.75 7.67 7.68
C GLU A 92 9.20 7.84 9.15
N ALA A 93 9.78 9.00 9.47
CA ALA A 93 10.24 9.32 10.83
C ALA A 93 9.10 9.46 11.87
N HIS A 94 7.83 9.55 11.44
CA HIS A 94 6.66 9.76 12.31
C HIS A 94 6.16 8.51 13.05
N THR A 95 7.07 7.70 13.56
CA THR A 95 6.76 6.43 14.24
C THR A 95 6.22 6.54 15.67
N ARG A 96 5.96 7.74 16.18
CA ARG A 96 5.28 7.94 17.46
C ARG A 96 3.78 7.58 17.39
N ASN A 97 3.20 7.61 16.20
CA ASN A 97 1.81 7.22 15.98
C ASN A 97 1.71 5.71 15.87
N LYS A 98 1.18 5.05 16.89
CA LYS A 98 1.00 3.58 16.92
C LYS A 98 0.07 3.08 15.80
N GLY A 99 -0.91 3.88 15.37
CA GLY A 99 -1.76 3.54 14.22
C GLY A 99 -0.99 3.51 12.90
N TYR A 100 0.00 4.38 12.73
CA TYR A 100 0.90 4.35 11.59
C TYR A 100 1.78 3.09 11.61
N VAL A 101 2.31 2.71 12.77
CA VAL A 101 3.09 1.47 12.91
C VAL A 101 2.23 0.24 12.64
N GLU A 102 0.98 0.24 13.08
CA GLU A 102 0.01 -0.84 12.80
C GLU A 102 -0.28 -0.95 11.29
N ASN A 103 -0.36 0.18 10.59
CA ASN A 103 -0.49 0.19 9.14
C ASN A 103 0.72 -0.51 8.46
N ILE A 104 1.95 -0.22 8.90
CA ILE A 104 3.17 -0.90 8.42
C ILE A 104 3.13 -2.40 8.72
N ALA A 105 2.71 -2.78 9.94
CA ALA A 105 2.57 -4.18 10.34
C ALA A 105 1.60 -4.94 9.42
N THR A 106 0.47 -4.31 9.09
CA THR A 106 -0.55 -4.89 8.20
C THR A 106 -0.02 -5.04 6.77
N ILE A 107 0.66 -4.03 6.22
CA ILE A 107 1.30 -4.13 4.89
C ILE A 107 2.32 -5.26 4.87
N ARG A 108 3.19 -5.35 5.89
CA ARG A 108 4.16 -6.45 6.04
C ARG A 108 3.45 -7.81 6.06
N LYS A 109 2.37 -7.95 6.85
CA LYS A 109 1.56 -9.16 6.93
C LYS A 109 1.02 -9.56 5.55
N LEU A 110 0.45 -8.63 4.80
CA LEU A 110 -0.09 -8.85 3.46
C LEU A 110 0.99 -9.32 2.47
N LEU A 111 2.16 -8.68 2.47
CA LEU A 111 3.28 -9.06 1.59
C LEU A 111 3.86 -10.43 1.94
N VAL A 112 3.94 -10.76 3.23
CA VAL A 112 4.37 -12.10 3.67
C VAL A 112 3.33 -13.16 3.28
N MET A 113 2.03 -12.88 3.42
CA MET A 113 0.96 -13.75 2.93
C MET A 113 1.00 -13.94 1.42
N ALA A 114 1.43 -12.90 0.68
CA ALA A 114 1.63 -12.95 -0.77
C ALA A 114 2.89 -13.75 -1.20
N GLY A 115 3.68 -14.25 -0.24
CA GLY A 115 4.85 -15.11 -0.50
C GLY A 115 6.19 -14.36 -0.58
N TYR A 116 6.23 -13.06 -0.24
CA TYR A 116 7.47 -12.27 -0.29
C TYR A 116 8.18 -12.25 1.07
N ARG A 117 9.53 -12.28 1.05
CA ARG A 117 10.31 -11.80 2.19
C ARG A 117 10.00 -10.30 2.34
N CYS A 118 9.65 -9.87 3.54
CA CYS A 118 9.35 -8.46 3.80
C CYS A 118 10.09 -7.99 5.05
N THR A 119 10.94 -6.98 4.88
CA THR A 119 11.69 -6.31 5.94
C THR A 119 11.21 -4.87 6.11
N VAL A 120 11.44 -4.31 7.29
CA VAL A 120 11.07 -2.92 7.62
C VAL A 120 12.29 -2.23 8.18
N GLY A 121 12.57 -1.02 7.77
CA GLY A 121 13.70 -0.25 8.31
C GLY A 121 13.91 1.08 7.60
N SER A 122 14.70 1.94 8.21
CA SER A 122 15.11 3.22 7.64
C SER A 122 16.40 3.67 8.35
N PRO A 123 17.30 4.39 7.68
CA PRO A 123 18.51 4.93 8.31
C PRO A 123 18.24 5.85 9.51
N VAL A 124 17.05 6.45 9.59
CA VAL A 124 16.68 7.32 10.71
C VAL A 124 16.40 6.57 12.03
N PHE A 125 16.48 5.23 12.02
CA PHE A 125 16.22 4.37 13.17
C PHE A 125 17.45 3.59 13.64
N ASP A 126 18.65 4.04 13.34
CA ASP A 126 19.93 3.34 13.55
C ASP A 126 20.08 2.70 14.93
N ASP A 127 19.51 3.34 15.99
CA ASP A 127 19.62 2.86 17.38
C ASP A 127 18.39 2.05 17.85
N ARG A 128 17.43 1.78 16.96
CA ARG A 128 16.19 1.10 17.34
C ARG A 128 16.13 -0.29 16.73
N GLY A 129 15.79 -1.28 17.53
CA GLY A 129 15.52 -2.64 17.07
C GLY A 129 14.07 -2.88 16.66
N TRP A 130 13.13 -1.99 17.02
CA TRP A 130 11.70 -2.14 16.74
C TRP A 130 10.93 -0.83 16.79
N LEU A 131 9.73 -0.84 16.21
CA LEU A 131 8.70 0.20 16.38
C LEU A 131 7.54 -0.34 17.21
N ASP A 132 6.97 0.49 18.08
CA ASP A 132 5.82 0.11 18.91
C ASP A 132 4.50 0.25 18.14
N GLY A 133 3.91 -0.86 17.71
CA GLY A 133 2.58 -0.94 17.12
C GLY A 133 1.47 -1.18 18.16
N LEU A 134 0.21 -1.15 17.70
CA LEU A 134 -0.95 -1.44 18.56
C LEU A 134 -1.05 -2.92 18.87
N SER A 135 -0.76 -3.78 17.91
CA SER A 135 -0.81 -5.25 18.04
C SER A 135 0.51 -5.87 18.47
N GLY A 136 1.55 -5.06 18.65
CA GLY A 136 2.87 -5.51 19.08
C GLY A 136 4.02 -4.81 18.36
N PRO A 137 5.27 -5.17 18.68
CA PRO A 137 6.43 -4.57 18.07
C PRO A 137 6.62 -5.01 16.61
N VAL A 138 7.02 -4.07 15.77
CA VAL A 138 7.50 -4.32 14.41
C VAL A 138 9.03 -4.28 14.43
N GLU A 139 9.66 -5.42 14.18
CA GLU A 139 11.12 -5.55 14.13
C GLU A 139 11.70 -4.72 12.98
N LEU A 140 12.79 -4.00 13.25
CA LEU A 140 13.53 -3.21 12.27
C LEU A 140 14.78 -3.95 11.80
N THR A 141 15.01 -3.91 10.50
CA THR A 141 16.24 -4.36 9.88
C THR A 141 17.16 -3.15 9.66
N PRO A 142 18.44 -3.21 10.06
CA PRO A 142 19.38 -2.11 9.82
C PRO A 142 19.47 -1.74 8.33
N VAL A 143 19.50 -0.44 8.07
CA VAL A 143 19.51 0.12 6.72
C VAL A 143 20.65 1.12 6.60
N GLU A 144 21.46 0.96 5.55
CA GLU A 144 22.53 1.87 5.17
C GLU A 144 22.26 2.45 3.78
N VAL A 145 22.68 3.68 3.52
CA VAL A 145 22.71 4.26 2.19
C VAL A 145 24.16 4.25 1.70
N LYS A 146 24.42 3.57 0.60
CA LYS A 146 25.74 3.56 -0.06
C LYS A 146 25.68 4.31 -1.37
N VAL A 147 26.65 5.16 -1.60
CA VAL A 147 26.82 5.89 -2.87
C VAL A 147 27.82 5.13 -3.74
N THR A 148 27.40 4.69 -4.92
CA THR A 148 28.25 4.02 -5.90
C THR A 148 28.06 4.69 -7.25
N ASN A 149 29.15 5.18 -7.84
CA ASN A 149 29.12 5.92 -9.13
C ASN A 149 28.19 7.16 -9.14
N GLY A 150 27.96 7.78 -7.97
CA GLY A 150 27.08 8.94 -7.83
C GLY A 150 25.59 8.58 -7.66
N GLU A 151 25.24 7.31 -7.60
CA GLU A 151 23.89 6.83 -7.32
C GLU A 151 23.79 6.32 -5.89
N GLU A 152 22.69 6.63 -5.22
CA GLU A 152 22.39 6.15 -3.87
C GLU A 152 21.72 4.77 -3.95
N HIS A 153 22.24 3.83 -3.19
CA HIS A 153 21.73 2.47 -3.07
C HIS A 153 21.36 2.16 -1.63
N LEU A 154 20.16 1.60 -1.43
CA LEU A 154 19.73 1.14 -0.12
C LEU A 154 20.30 -0.26 0.16
N ILE A 155 20.99 -0.42 1.28
CA ILE A 155 21.51 -1.69 1.76
C ILE A 155 20.78 -2.05 3.05
N VAL A 156 20.08 -3.17 3.05
CA VAL A 156 19.24 -3.65 4.14
C VAL A 156 19.81 -4.93 4.70
N GLY A 157 20.32 -4.88 5.94
CA GLY A 157 20.97 -6.05 6.54
C GLY A 157 22.17 -6.58 5.74
N GLY A 158 22.85 -5.70 4.99
CA GLY A 158 24.01 -6.08 4.15
C GLY A 158 23.68 -6.47 2.71
N GLU A 159 22.42 -6.55 2.33
CA GLU A 159 21.93 -6.94 0.99
C GLU A 159 21.07 -5.86 0.36
N THR A 160 20.84 -5.91 -0.95
CA THR A 160 19.95 -4.99 -1.65
C THR A 160 18.58 -5.64 -1.90
N PRO A 161 17.47 -5.05 -1.42
CA PRO A 161 16.12 -5.54 -1.73
C PRO A 161 15.80 -5.34 -3.21
N CYS A 162 14.90 -6.15 -3.75
CA CYS A 162 14.48 -5.98 -5.14
C CYS A 162 13.40 -4.91 -5.32
N LEU A 163 12.71 -4.53 -4.25
CA LEU A 163 11.71 -3.46 -4.25
C LEU A 163 11.71 -2.73 -2.89
N THR A 164 11.58 -1.40 -2.95
CA THR A 164 11.45 -0.53 -1.78
C THR A 164 10.27 0.41 -1.97
#